data_e5a67efb15628fe6bd3fcf31c26d698d
#
_entry.id   e5a67efb15628fe6bd3fcf31c26d698d
#
_cell.length_a   1.000
_cell.length_b   1.000
_cell.length_c   1.000
_cell.angle_alpha   90.00
_cell.angle_beta   90.00
_cell.angle_gamma   90.00
#
_symmetry.space_group_name_H-M   'P 1'
#
loop_
_entity.id
_entity.type
_entity.pdbx_description
1 polymer ?
#
loop_
_entity_poly.entity_id
_entity_poly.type
_entity_poly.pdbx_seq_one_letter_code
_entity_poly.pdbx_strand_id
1 'polypeptide(L)'
;MLWLYRDNRHAEANLRNEAAARGIDPSRLVFAGPLPHGDHLARHRVADLFLDTLPYNAHTTASDALWAGIPVLTCRGKAFAGRVAASLLTAVGLSELVTQSLDEYESLALRLATDAPLLRGFRQRLERNRLEFPLFDTDRFCRHIEAAYTTMWDVWQRREKPRSFGVAPHGEVIRPNGNPAAQHRQAGTDPG
;
A
#
# COMPACT_ATOMS: atom_id res chain seq x y z
N MET A 1 -1.53 -5.73 -21.78
CA MET A 1 -1.57 -5.81 -20.29
C MET A 1 -0.55 -6.82 -19.84
N LEU A 2 0.32 -6.47 -18.90
CA LEU A 2 1.27 -7.39 -18.28
C LEU A 2 0.61 -8.03 -17.04
N TRP A 3 0.57 -9.36 -17.01
CA TRP A 3 0.00 -10.13 -15.90
C TRP A 3 1.13 -10.87 -15.17
N LEU A 4 1.34 -10.51 -13.91
CA LEU A 4 2.33 -11.17 -13.05
C LEU A 4 1.65 -12.35 -12.34
N TYR A 5 1.98 -13.58 -12.74
CA TYR A 5 1.33 -14.75 -12.19
C TYR A 5 2.32 -15.90 -11.92
N ARG A 6 1.91 -16.81 -11.07
CA ARG A 6 2.61 -18.06 -10.81
C ARG A 6 1.91 -19.19 -11.55
N ASP A 7 2.58 -19.75 -12.52
CA ASP A 7 2.46 -21.04 -13.18
C ASP A 7 1.11 -21.79 -13.02
N ASN A 8 0.01 -21.17 -13.47
CA ASN A 8 -1.29 -21.80 -13.51
C ASN A 8 -1.86 -21.72 -14.94
N ARG A 9 -1.61 -22.75 -15.76
CA ARG A 9 -2.04 -22.81 -17.15
C ARG A 9 -3.56 -22.68 -17.32
N HIS A 10 -4.35 -23.15 -16.34
CA HIS A 10 -5.80 -22.99 -16.40
C HIS A 10 -6.22 -21.54 -16.19
N ALA A 11 -5.57 -20.81 -15.28
CA ALA A 11 -5.82 -19.38 -15.09
C ALA A 11 -5.46 -18.58 -16.35
N GLU A 12 -4.33 -18.86 -16.98
CA GLU A 12 -3.94 -18.22 -18.23
C GLU A 12 -4.97 -18.48 -19.32
N ALA A 13 -5.36 -19.74 -19.55
CA ALA A 13 -6.36 -20.10 -20.55
C ALA A 13 -7.70 -19.39 -20.29
N ASN A 14 -8.17 -19.38 -19.05
CA ASN A 14 -9.41 -18.72 -18.68
C ASN A 14 -9.36 -17.21 -18.92
N LEU A 15 -8.27 -16.54 -18.56
CA LEU A 15 -8.11 -15.10 -18.79
C LEU A 15 -8.06 -14.75 -20.28
N ARG A 16 -7.42 -15.58 -21.10
CA ARG A 16 -7.40 -15.40 -22.56
C ARG A 16 -8.80 -15.60 -23.16
N ASN A 17 -9.54 -16.61 -22.69
CA ASN A 17 -10.92 -16.87 -23.12
C ASN A 17 -11.85 -15.72 -22.73
N GLU A 18 -11.71 -15.19 -21.50
CA GLU A 18 -12.49 -14.04 -21.04
C GLU A 18 -12.20 -12.77 -21.84
N ALA A 19 -10.93 -12.55 -22.23
CA ALA A 19 -10.56 -11.45 -23.10
C ALA A 19 -11.21 -11.59 -24.49
N ALA A 20 -11.11 -12.78 -25.09
CA ALA A 20 -11.71 -13.08 -26.39
C ALA A 20 -13.23 -12.90 -26.38
N ALA A 21 -13.90 -13.39 -25.34
CA ALA A 21 -15.35 -13.25 -25.17
C ALA A 21 -15.81 -11.79 -25.09
N ARG A 22 -14.92 -10.87 -24.71
CA ARG A 22 -15.15 -9.41 -24.67
C ARG A 22 -14.61 -8.67 -25.90
N GLY A 23 -14.22 -9.39 -26.96
CA GLY A 23 -13.69 -8.79 -28.19
C GLY A 23 -12.27 -8.24 -28.04
N ILE A 24 -11.54 -8.63 -27.00
CA ILE A 24 -10.14 -8.24 -26.80
C ILE A 24 -9.23 -9.34 -27.34
N ASP A 25 -8.27 -8.98 -28.21
CA ASP A 25 -7.26 -9.93 -28.69
C ASP A 25 -6.47 -10.51 -27.51
N PRO A 26 -6.52 -11.85 -27.28
CA PRO A 26 -5.82 -12.51 -26.18
C PRO A 26 -4.31 -12.32 -26.20
N SER A 27 -3.70 -12.03 -27.36
CA SER A 27 -2.25 -11.75 -27.47
C SER A 27 -1.82 -10.50 -26.72
N ARG A 28 -2.76 -9.59 -26.43
CA ARG A 28 -2.52 -8.39 -25.62
C ARG A 28 -2.33 -8.71 -24.12
N LEU A 29 -2.64 -9.93 -23.68
CA LEU A 29 -2.32 -10.42 -22.33
C LEU A 29 -0.92 -11.07 -22.34
N VAL A 30 0.03 -10.41 -21.73
CA VAL A 30 1.41 -10.89 -21.59
C VAL A 30 1.56 -11.46 -20.18
N PHE A 31 1.81 -12.76 -20.07
CA PHE A 31 2.03 -13.43 -18.81
C PHE A 31 3.51 -13.52 -18.50
N ALA A 32 3.91 -13.17 -17.27
CA ALA A 32 5.29 -13.16 -16.85
C ALA A 32 5.46 -13.98 -15.57
N GLY A 33 6.40 -14.92 -15.62
CA GLY A 33 6.75 -15.79 -14.51
C GLY A 33 7.53 -15.07 -13.39
N PRO A 34 7.87 -15.81 -12.32
CA PRO A 34 8.66 -15.27 -11.22
C PRO A 34 10.06 -14.89 -11.68
N LEU A 35 10.61 -13.86 -11.07
CA LEU A 35 11.99 -13.38 -11.26
C LEU A 35 12.63 -13.16 -9.88
N PRO A 36 13.98 -13.14 -9.79
CA PRO A 36 14.65 -12.61 -8.61
C PRO A 36 14.15 -11.23 -8.25
N HIS A 37 14.16 -10.87 -6.96
CA HIS A 37 13.50 -9.65 -6.47
C HIS A 37 13.96 -8.36 -7.18
N GLY A 38 15.25 -8.21 -7.41
CA GLY A 38 15.79 -7.04 -8.13
C GLY A 38 15.25 -6.91 -9.56
N ASP A 39 15.20 -8.04 -10.30
CA ASP A 39 14.66 -8.09 -11.66
C ASP A 39 13.13 -7.91 -11.66
N HIS A 40 12.46 -8.43 -10.63
CA HIS A 40 11.05 -8.19 -10.41
C HIS A 40 10.73 -6.69 -10.24
N LEU A 41 11.48 -5.98 -9.44
CA LEU A 41 11.34 -4.52 -9.31
C LEU A 41 11.68 -3.80 -10.62
N ALA A 42 12.75 -4.21 -11.30
CA ALA A 42 13.17 -3.59 -12.57
C ALA A 42 12.12 -3.73 -13.66
N ARG A 43 11.43 -4.87 -13.77
CA ARG A 43 10.39 -5.07 -14.81
C ARG A 43 9.17 -4.17 -14.66
N HIS A 44 8.91 -3.61 -13.47
CA HIS A 44 7.84 -2.63 -13.32
C HIS A 44 8.02 -1.40 -14.22
N ARG A 45 9.26 -1.09 -14.64
CA ARG A 45 9.55 0.03 -15.55
C ARG A 45 8.90 -0.09 -16.92
N VAL A 46 8.48 -1.29 -17.33
CA VAL A 46 7.76 -1.51 -18.60
C VAL A 46 6.26 -1.27 -18.48
N ALA A 47 5.76 -0.98 -17.26
CA ALA A 47 4.36 -0.69 -17.00
C ALA A 47 4.14 0.80 -16.74
N ASP A 48 2.95 1.28 -17.05
CA ASP A 48 2.56 2.67 -16.85
C ASP A 48 1.66 2.85 -15.62
N LEU A 49 0.82 1.87 -15.35
CA LEU A 49 -0.17 1.87 -14.29
C LEU A 49 -0.33 0.45 -13.76
N PHE A 50 -0.42 0.30 -12.45
CA PHE A 50 -0.78 -0.96 -11.80
C PHE A 50 -2.29 -0.95 -11.53
N LEU A 51 -3.02 -1.88 -12.13
CA LEU A 51 -4.44 -2.11 -11.90
C LEU A 51 -4.61 -3.16 -10.80
N ASP A 52 -5.08 -2.73 -9.64
CA ASP A 52 -5.32 -3.62 -8.51
C ASP A 52 -6.62 -4.42 -8.68
N THR A 53 -6.76 -5.52 -7.95
CA THR A 53 -7.86 -6.47 -8.09
C THR A 53 -8.75 -6.52 -6.84
N LEU A 54 -9.99 -6.96 -7.01
CA LEU A 54 -10.95 -7.28 -5.96
C LEU A 54 -11.36 -8.76 -6.07
N PRO A 55 -11.79 -9.37 -4.97
CA PRO A 55 -11.99 -8.86 -3.59
C PRO A 55 -10.70 -8.82 -2.75
N TYR A 56 -9.60 -9.31 -3.28
CA TYR A 56 -8.28 -9.33 -2.63
C TYR A 56 -7.36 -8.35 -3.35
N ASN A 57 -7.00 -7.27 -2.65
CA ASN A 57 -6.06 -6.29 -3.19
C ASN A 57 -4.63 -6.81 -3.21
N ALA A 58 -3.81 -6.19 -4.01
CA ALA A 58 -2.36 -6.34 -3.93
C ALA A 58 -1.83 -5.75 -2.62
N HIS A 59 -0.96 -6.49 -1.96
CA HIS A 59 -0.29 -6.10 -0.72
C HIS A 59 1.18 -5.75 -1.01
N THR A 60 2.07 -6.74 -0.90
CA THR A 60 3.49 -6.57 -1.22
C THR A 60 3.71 -6.12 -2.66
N THR A 61 2.95 -6.69 -3.61
CA THR A 61 3.07 -6.33 -5.03
C THR A 61 2.64 -4.90 -5.33
N ALA A 62 1.67 -4.34 -4.59
CA ALA A 62 1.34 -2.91 -4.68
C ALA A 62 2.45 -2.03 -4.08
N SER A 63 3.04 -2.45 -2.96
CA SER A 63 4.19 -1.78 -2.36
C SER A 63 5.39 -1.78 -3.32
N ASP A 64 5.69 -2.92 -3.97
CA ASP A 64 6.75 -3.05 -4.96
C ASP A 64 6.53 -2.12 -6.16
N ALA A 65 5.29 -2.04 -6.67
CA ALA A 65 4.93 -1.13 -7.75
C ALA A 65 5.14 0.34 -7.37
N LEU A 66 4.67 0.75 -6.17
CA LEU A 66 4.84 2.11 -5.66
C LEU A 66 6.33 2.44 -5.45
N TRP A 67 7.11 1.52 -4.90
CA TRP A 67 8.56 1.68 -4.74
C TRP A 67 9.26 1.83 -6.09
N ALA A 68 8.86 1.04 -7.09
CA ALA A 68 9.37 1.11 -8.46
C ALA A 68 8.92 2.37 -9.24
N GLY A 69 8.04 3.21 -8.66
CA GLY A 69 7.56 4.44 -9.27
C GLY A 69 6.33 4.27 -10.17
N ILE A 70 5.60 3.16 -10.02
CA ILE A 70 4.39 2.90 -10.79
C ILE A 70 3.15 3.26 -9.94
N PRO A 71 2.30 4.20 -10.38
CA PRO A 71 1.04 4.47 -9.70
C PRO A 71 0.15 3.23 -9.66
N VAL A 72 -0.50 3.03 -8.52
CA VAL A 72 -1.47 1.94 -8.31
C VAL A 72 -2.86 2.54 -8.29
N LEU A 73 -3.78 1.98 -9.07
CA LEU A 73 -5.20 2.28 -9.00
C LEU A 73 -5.90 1.14 -8.28
N THR A 74 -6.67 1.43 -7.25
CA THR A 74 -7.40 0.43 -6.46
C THR A 74 -8.86 0.80 -6.25
N CYS A 75 -9.72 -0.22 -6.11
CA CYS A 75 -11.07 -0.08 -5.59
C CYS A 75 -11.11 -0.61 -4.15
N ARG A 76 -11.58 0.22 -3.22
CA ARG A 76 -11.61 -0.11 -1.79
C ARG A 76 -12.70 -1.12 -1.47
N GLY A 77 -12.32 -2.28 -0.95
CA GLY A 77 -13.23 -3.30 -0.46
C GLY A 77 -13.64 -3.12 1.01
N LYS A 78 -14.50 -4.03 1.49
CA LYS A 78 -14.99 -4.02 2.88
C LYS A 78 -14.09 -4.82 3.83
N ALA A 79 -13.51 -5.91 3.36
CA ALA A 79 -12.62 -6.78 4.14
C ALA A 79 -11.20 -6.20 4.26
N PHE A 80 -10.42 -6.67 5.23
CA PHE A 80 -9.02 -6.28 5.39
C PHE A 80 -8.22 -6.40 4.08
N ALA A 81 -8.29 -7.60 3.45
CA ALA A 81 -7.56 -7.87 2.22
C ALA A 81 -7.95 -6.95 1.05
N GLY A 82 -9.17 -6.42 1.02
CA GLY A 82 -9.63 -5.45 0.01
C GLY A 82 -9.38 -3.98 0.38
N ARG A 83 -8.57 -3.70 1.42
CA ARG A 83 -8.30 -2.33 1.90
C ARG A 83 -6.82 -1.98 1.97
N VAL A 84 -5.93 -2.95 1.74
CA VAL A 84 -4.48 -2.77 1.93
C VAL A 84 -3.92 -1.78 0.92
N ALA A 85 -4.22 -1.92 -0.37
CA ALA A 85 -3.73 -0.99 -1.39
C ALA A 85 -4.23 0.45 -1.15
N ALA A 86 -5.48 0.63 -0.67
CA ALA A 86 -5.99 1.94 -0.27
C ALA A 86 -5.18 2.55 0.89
N SER A 87 -4.76 1.73 1.86
CA SER A 87 -3.91 2.17 2.97
C SER A 87 -2.52 2.59 2.48
N LEU A 88 -1.90 1.81 1.58
CA LEU A 88 -0.61 2.13 0.98
C LEU A 88 -0.66 3.46 0.19
N LEU A 89 -1.70 3.65 -0.62
CA LEU A 89 -1.91 4.89 -1.39
C LEU A 89 -2.11 6.11 -0.49
N THR A 90 -2.85 5.95 0.60
CA THR A 90 -3.01 7.02 1.60
C THR A 90 -1.67 7.36 2.25
N ALA A 91 -0.89 6.33 2.62
CA ALA A 91 0.41 6.51 3.27
C ALA A 91 1.49 7.12 2.35
N VAL A 92 1.34 7.04 1.02
CA VAL A 92 2.22 7.67 0.04
C VAL A 92 1.64 8.97 -0.55
N GLY A 93 0.47 9.43 -0.05
CA GLY A 93 -0.15 10.69 -0.46
C GLY A 93 -0.76 10.68 -1.86
N LEU A 94 -1.34 9.55 -2.27
CA LEU A 94 -2.00 9.35 -3.57
C LEU A 94 -3.44 8.83 -3.39
N SER A 95 -4.17 9.36 -2.41
CA SER A 95 -5.53 8.91 -2.09
C SER A 95 -6.53 9.08 -3.24
N GLU A 96 -6.25 9.92 -4.22
CA GLU A 96 -7.08 10.13 -5.42
C GLU A 96 -7.11 8.90 -6.34
N LEU A 97 -6.18 7.96 -6.17
CA LEU A 97 -6.15 6.68 -6.88
C LEU A 97 -6.91 5.56 -6.14
N VAL A 98 -7.67 5.93 -5.08
CA VAL A 98 -8.55 5.02 -4.34
C VAL A 98 -9.99 5.30 -4.73
N THR A 99 -10.64 4.38 -5.41
CA THR A 99 -12.06 4.46 -5.79
C THR A 99 -12.95 3.68 -4.83
N GLN A 100 -14.24 3.97 -4.82
CA GLN A 100 -15.22 3.34 -3.91
C GLN A 100 -16.16 2.36 -4.62
N SER A 101 -16.17 2.38 -5.96
CA SER A 101 -16.97 1.47 -6.79
C SER A 101 -16.17 0.99 -8.01
N LEU A 102 -16.62 -0.11 -8.63
CA LEU A 102 -16.01 -0.61 -9.87
C LEU A 102 -16.24 0.35 -11.04
N ASP A 103 -17.35 1.08 -11.06
CA ASP A 103 -17.65 2.06 -12.11
C ASP A 103 -16.68 3.26 -12.04
N GLU A 104 -16.39 3.75 -10.82
CA GLU A 104 -15.36 4.77 -10.59
C GLU A 104 -13.97 4.24 -10.97
N TYR A 105 -13.67 2.99 -10.61
CA TYR A 105 -12.40 2.33 -10.92
C TYR A 105 -12.18 2.25 -12.44
N GLU A 106 -13.17 1.77 -13.19
CA GLU A 106 -13.10 1.67 -14.64
C GLU A 106 -12.96 3.05 -15.29
N SER A 107 -13.78 4.01 -14.87
CA SER A 107 -13.75 5.38 -15.39
C SER A 107 -12.38 6.03 -15.17
N LEU A 108 -11.80 5.86 -13.97
CA LEU A 108 -10.48 6.42 -13.67
C LEU A 108 -9.36 5.66 -14.40
N ALA A 109 -9.46 4.32 -14.54
CA ALA A 109 -8.52 3.53 -15.31
C ALA A 109 -8.45 3.99 -16.78
N LEU A 110 -9.61 4.16 -17.42
CA LEU A 110 -9.70 4.66 -18.80
C LEU A 110 -9.14 6.08 -18.92
N ARG A 111 -9.48 6.96 -17.98
CA ARG A 111 -8.95 8.32 -17.96
C ARG A 111 -7.44 8.35 -17.82
N LEU A 112 -6.85 7.56 -16.92
CA LEU A 112 -5.40 7.44 -16.76
C LEU A 112 -4.72 6.84 -17.99
N ALA A 113 -5.37 5.92 -18.70
CA ALA A 113 -4.85 5.31 -19.92
C ALA A 113 -4.88 6.25 -21.13
N THR A 114 -5.78 7.24 -21.15
CA THR A 114 -5.98 8.15 -22.30
C THR A 114 -5.44 9.55 -22.08
N ASP A 115 -5.23 9.96 -20.82
CA ASP A 115 -4.69 11.26 -20.41
C ASP A 115 -3.23 11.09 -19.91
N ALA A 116 -2.29 11.08 -20.85
CA ALA A 116 -0.87 10.94 -20.53
C ALA A 116 -0.30 12.05 -19.63
N PRO A 117 -0.70 13.33 -19.73
CA PRO A 117 -0.36 14.36 -18.76
C PRO A 117 -0.80 14.04 -17.33
N LEU A 118 -2.03 13.58 -17.15
CA LEU A 118 -2.57 13.19 -15.83
C LEU A 118 -1.74 12.06 -15.21
N LEU A 119 -1.49 11.00 -15.97
CA LEU A 119 -0.70 9.86 -15.50
C LEU A 119 0.73 10.26 -15.14
N ARG A 120 1.36 11.09 -15.96
CA ARG A 120 2.70 11.63 -15.65
C ARG A 120 2.69 12.46 -14.36
N GLY A 121 1.65 13.24 -14.11
CA GLY A 121 1.50 14.01 -12.88
C GLY A 121 1.49 13.10 -11.63
N PHE A 122 0.78 11.98 -11.67
CA PHE A 122 0.79 10.99 -10.58
C PHE A 122 2.16 10.33 -10.41
N ARG A 123 2.86 9.98 -11.51
CA ARG A 123 4.21 9.43 -11.44
C ARG A 123 5.20 10.40 -10.78
N GLN A 124 5.20 11.65 -11.18
CA GLN A 124 6.07 12.68 -10.60
C GLN A 124 5.77 12.92 -9.11
N ARG A 125 4.50 12.91 -8.72
CA ARG A 125 4.12 12.98 -7.30
C ARG A 125 4.61 11.76 -6.53
N LEU A 126 4.42 10.55 -7.06
CA LEU A 126 4.91 9.34 -6.44
C LEU A 126 6.43 9.36 -6.25
N GLU A 127 7.18 9.81 -7.25
CA GLU A 127 8.63 9.91 -7.19
C GLU A 127 9.12 10.79 -6.03
N ARG A 128 8.47 11.92 -5.79
CA ARG A 128 8.75 12.77 -4.61
C ARG A 128 8.26 12.12 -3.32
N ASN A 129 7.00 11.72 -3.31
CA ASN A 129 6.33 11.29 -2.10
C ASN A 129 6.93 10.00 -1.51
N ARG A 130 7.49 9.10 -2.32
CA ARG A 130 8.14 7.89 -1.81
C ARG A 130 9.35 8.16 -0.92
N LEU A 131 9.94 9.36 -1.01
CA LEU A 131 11.05 9.79 -0.17
C LEU A 131 10.62 10.67 1.00
N GLU A 132 9.46 11.32 0.91
CA GLU A 132 8.98 12.32 1.88
C GLU A 132 7.83 11.80 2.74
N PHE A 133 7.05 10.86 2.23
CA PHE A 133 5.84 10.35 2.88
C PHE A 133 6.11 9.09 3.71
N PRO A 134 5.22 8.77 4.69
CA PRO A 134 5.48 7.73 5.69
C PRO A 134 5.66 6.31 5.15
N LEU A 135 5.16 5.99 3.95
CA LEU A 135 5.07 4.60 3.48
C LEU A 135 6.42 3.87 3.49
N PHE A 136 7.49 4.56 3.10
CA PHE A 136 8.84 3.99 2.98
C PHE A 136 9.84 4.59 3.98
N ASP A 137 9.36 5.39 4.94
CA ASP A 137 10.18 5.92 6.05
C ASP A 137 10.33 4.84 7.13
N THR A 138 11.33 3.98 6.95
CA THR A 138 11.64 2.88 7.86
C THR A 138 12.01 3.36 9.25
N ASP A 139 12.75 4.45 9.36
CA ASP A 139 13.18 5.00 10.65
C ASP A 139 11.97 5.50 11.45
N ARG A 140 11.04 6.15 10.78
CA ARG A 140 9.76 6.53 11.38
C ARG A 140 8.94 5.32 11.80
N PHE A 141 8.86 4.30 10.97
CA PHE A 141 8.16 3.06 11.30
C PHE A 141 8.77 2.40 12.55
N CYS A 142 10.11 2.30 12.64
CA CYS A 142 10.82 1.76 13.79
C CYS A 142 10.45 2.52 15.06
N ARG A 143 10.55 3.85 15.06
CA ARG A 143 10.16 4.67 16.22
C ARG A 143 8.71 4.42 16.67
N HIS A 144 7.79 4.31 15.72
CA HIS A 144 6.38 4.09 16.03
C HIS A 144 6.12 2.70 16.62
N ILE A 145 6.73 1.65 16.05
CA ILE A 145 6.52 0.28 16.54
C ILE A 145 7.18 0.07 17.91
N GLU A 146 8.35 0.66 18.15
CA GLU A 146 9.04 0.63 19.43
C GLU A 146 8.21 1.34 20.52
N ALA A 147 7.68 2.52 20.23
CA ALA A 147 6.77 3.22 21.15
C ALA A 147 5.50 2.42 21.45
N ALA A 148 4.95 1.74 20.44
CA ALA A 148 3.80 0.87 20.62
C ALA A 148 4.14 -0.33 21.51
N TYR A 149 5.25 -1.02 21.29
CA TYR A 149 5.67 -2.16 22.10
C TYR A 149 5.99 -1.75 23.54
N THR A 150 6.65 -0.63 23.76
CA THR A 150 6.91 -0.08 25.09
C THR A 150 5.59 0.16 25.83
N THR A 151 4.61 0.75 25.15
CA THR A 151 3.28 0.99 25.75
C THR A 151 2.56 -0.31 26.09
N MET A 152 2.60 -1.31 25.20
CA MET A 152 2.00 -2.62 25.47
C MET A 152 2.66 -3.30 26.67
N TRP A 153 3.98 -3.22 26.77
CA TRP A 153 4.74 -3.73 27.91
C TRP A 153 4.36 -3.05 29.23
N ASP A 154 4.26 -1.74 29.23
CA ASP A 154 3.86 -0.96 30.40
C ASP A 154 2.45 -1.29 30.88
N VAL A 155 1.50 -1.47 29.96
CA VAL A 155 0.13 -1.89 30.27
C VAL A 155 0.14 -3.28 30.92
N TRP A 156 0.92 -4.21 30.37
CA TRP A 156 1.05 -5.56 30.90
C TRP A 156 1.71 -5.58 32.30
N GLN A 157 2.79 -4.83 32.50
CA GLN A 157 3.48 -4.72 33.78
C GLN A 157 2.55 -4.20 34.91
N ARG A 158 1.68 -3.25 34.57
CA ARG A 158 0.69 -2.70 35.52
C ARG A 158 -0.51 -3.62 35.72
N ARG A 159 -0.54 -4.78 35.07
CA ARG A 159 -1.68 -5.71 35.06
C ARG A 159 -2.99 -5.07 34.61
N GLU A 160 -2.92 -4.03 33.78
CA GLU A 160 -4.07 -3.40 33.17
C GLU A 160 -4.63 -4.28 32.04
N LYS A 161 -5.94 -4.17 31.78
CA LYS A 161 -6.55 -4.86 30.63
C LYS A 161 -6.01 -4.27 29.32
N PRO A 162 -5.82 -5.08 28.26
CA PRO A 162 -5.48 -4.57 26.94
C PRO A 162 -6.47 -3.51 26.49
N ARG A 163 -5.96 -2.45 25.89
CA ARG A 163 -6.74 -1.32 25.38
C ARG A 163 -6.16 -0.81 24.06
N SER A 164 -7.01 -0.20 23.23
CA SER A 164 -6.57 0.49 22.03
C SER A 164 -5.84 1.79 22.41
N PHE A 165 -4.81 2.12 21.64
CA PHE A 165 -4.10 3.40 21.70
C PHE A 165 -3.56 3.74 20.31
N GLY A 166 -3.23 5.01 20.07
CA GLY A 166 -2.56 5.48 18.86
C GLY A 166 -1.11 5.87 19.15
N VAL A 167 -0.30 5.92 18.11
CA VAL A 167 1.06 6.51 18.14
C VAL A 167 1.06 7.71 17.21
N ALA A 168 1.41 8.89 17.73
CA ALA A 168 1.49 10.12 16.96
C ALA A 168 2.65 10.09 15.94
N PRO A 169 2.66 10.98 14.94
CA PRO A 169 3.72 11.05 13.93
C PRO A 169 5.15 11.22 14.48
N HIS A 170 5.28 11.70 15.70
CA HIS A 170 6.57 11.87 16.41
C HIS A 170 6.92 10.73 17.38
N GLY A 171 6.15 9.62 17.35
CA GLY A 171 6.36 8.46 18.24
C GLY A 171 5.72 8.60 19.61
N GLU A 172 4.98 9.65 19.89
CA GLU A 172 4.23 9.81 21.15
C GLU A 172 2.98 8.92 21.16
N VAL A 173 2.68 8.32 22.31
CA VAL A 173 1.49 7.49 22.48
C VAL A 173 0.27 8.35 22.79
N ILE A 174 -0.78 8.17 22.02
CA ILE A 174 -2.05 8.89 22.16
C ILE A 174 -3.10 7.95 22.77
N ARG A 175 -3.77 8.40 23.83
CA ARG A 175 -4.94 7.69 24.38
C ARG A 175 -6.15 7.86 23.46
N PRO A 176 -7.15 6.96 23.52
CA PRO A 176 -8.35 7.05 22.68
C PRO A 176 -9.08 8.41 22.71
N ASN A 177 -8.87 9.20 23.75
CA ASN A 177 -9.48 10.53 23.95
C ASN A 177 -8.63 11.70 23.40
N GLY A 178 -7.60 11.42 22.58
CA GLY A 178 -6.78 12.47 21.94
C GLY A 178 -5.73 13.15 22.83
N ASN A 179 -5.64 12.83 24.13
CA ASN A 179 -4.62 13.39 25.01
C ASN A 179 -3.32 12.57 24.96
N PRO A 180 -2.13 13.23 24.84
CA PRO A 180 -0.85 12.55 24.93
C PRO A 180 -0.70 11.85 26.28
N ALA A 181 -0.12 10.64 26.30
CA ALA A 181 0.24 9.98 27.55
C ALA A 181 1.38 10.76 28.23
N ALA A 182 1.23 11.05 29.52
CA ALA A 182 2.29 11.72 30.26
C ALA A 182 3.59 10.91 30.18
N GLN A 183 4.66 11.54 29.71
CA GLN A 183 6.00 10.98 29.74
C GLN A 183 6.41 10.88 31.21
N HIS A 184 6.62 9.67 31.71
CA HIS A 184 7.30 9.50 33.03
C HIS A 184 8.75 9.97 32.87
N ARG A 185 9.04 11.17 33.30
CA ARG A 185 10.42 11.58 33.65
C ARG A 185 10.91 10.59 34.69
N GLN A 186 11.87 9.75 34.34
CA GLN A 186 12.69 9.08 35.33
C GLN A 186 13.44 10.19 36.09
N ALA A 187 12.96 10.51 37.30
CA ALA A 187 13.74 11.27 38.22
C ALA A 187 14.91 10.36 38.64
N GLY A 188 16.09 10.65 38.15
CA GLY A 188 17.31 10.07 38.66
C GLY A 188 17.46 10.49 40.12
N THR A 189 17.26 9.55 41.03
CA THR A 189 17.77 9.65 42.39
C THR A 189 19.24 9.28 42.34
N ASP A 190 20.06 10.29 42.38
CA ASP A 190 21.48 10.19 42.69
C ASP A 190 21.57 9.93 44.22
N PRO A 191 22.15 8.85 44.70
CA PRO A 191 22.45 8.70 46.12
C PRO A 191 23.82 9.33 46.41
N GLY A 192 23.79 10.41 47.18
CA GLY A 192 24.98 10.93 47.88
C GLY A 192 25.49 9.97 48.94
#